data_a60a0e94d7adb87ce16f64bfb90c32cb
#
_entry.id   a60a0e94d7adb87ce16f64bfb90c32cb
#
_cell.length_a   1.000
_cell.length_b   1.000
_cell.length_c   1.000
_cell.angle_alpha   90.00
_cell.angle_beta   90.00
_cell.angle_gamma   90.00
#
_symmetry.space_group_name_H-M   'P 1'
#
loop_
_entity.id
_entity.type
_entity.pdbx_description
1 polymer ?
#
loop_
_entity_poly.entity_id
_entity_poly.type
_entity_poly.pdbx_seq_one_letter_code
_entity_poly.pdbx_strand_id
1 'polypeptide(L)'
;MKKSIVNDIGLYKTRLLSMLTEDSDICGLLLNKEDFTEAEANGLPYSQIFPYLYINTQAETKTCLCFEVDVPQIPTGMIKDMKITAWAYSPFDQMPYEKEGFLGTRPDILADMIERKLHASSQFGIGQLRLESVTSSVLDSRFYGRQMVFTVPDFKTKG
;
A
#
# COMPACT_ATOMS: atom_id res chain seq x y z
N MET A 1 -26.25 10.26 -4.13
CA MET A 1 -24.88 10.77 -4.28
C MET A 1 -24.40 10.50 -5.70
N LYS A 2 -23.91 11.54 -6.38
CA LYS A 2 -23.31 11.33 -7.69
C LYS A 2 -22.01 10.54 -7.55
N LYS A 3 -21.86 9.48 -8.34
CA LYS A 3 -20.63 8.71 -8.42
C LYS A 3 -19.80 9.25 -9.57
N SER A 4 -18.49 9.24 -9.40
CA SER A 4 -17.53 9.67 -10.41
C SER A 4 -16.29 8.80 -10.36
N ILE A 5 -15.45 8.88 -11.39
CA ILE A 5 -14.19 8.16 -11.42
C ILE A 5 -13.30 8.58 -10.25
N VAL A 6 -13.25 9.88 -9.95
CA VAL A 6 -12.46 10.39 -8.81
C VAL A 6 -13.01 9.90 -7.49
N ASN A 7 -14.33 9.78 -7.37
CA ASN A 7 -14.95 9.21 -6.18
C ASN A 7 -14.55 7.74 -5.99
N ASP A 8 -14.41 6.99 -7.07
CA ASP A 8 -13.95 5.59 -6.99
C ASP A 8 -12.50 5.51 -6.52
N ILE A 9 -11.65 6.45 -6.93
CA ILE A 9 -10.30 6.55 -6.41
C ILE A 9 -10.31 6.73 -4.89
N GLY A 10 -11.12 7.66 -4.40
CA GLY A 10 -11.26 7.89 -2.96
C GLY A 10 -11.80 6.67 -2.21
N LEU A 11 -12.76 5.98 -2.80
CA LEU A 11 -13.33 4.76 -2.22
C LEU A 11 -12.26 3.67 -2.10
N TYR A 12 -11.46 3.46 -3.13
CA TYR A 12 -10.37 2.48 -3.10
C TYR A 12 -9.33 2.85 -2.05
N LYS A 13 -8.98 4.13 -1.95
CA LYS A 13 -8.03 4.60 -0.92
C LYS A 13 -8.54 4.33 0.49
N THR A 14 -9.82 4.58 0.72
CA THR A 14 -10.44 4.33 2.02
C THR A 14 -10.40 2.84 2.39
N ARG A 15 -10.72 1.98 1.42
CA ARG A 15 -10.69 0.53 1.62
C ARG A 15 -9.27 0.02 1.88
N LEU A 16 -8.30 0.48 1.10
CA LEU A 16 -6.89 0.08 1.26
C LEU A 16 -6.35 0.51 2.62
N LEU A 17 -6.61 1.73 3.01
CA LEU A 17 -6.13 2.25 4.30
C LEU A 17 -6.66 1.40 5.45
N SER A 18 -7.94 1.06 5.41
CA SER A 18 -8.57 0.20 6.43
C SER A 18 -7.96 -1.21 6.43
N MET A 19 -7.84 -1.83 5.25
CA MET A 19 -7.31 -3.19 5.13
C MET A 19 -5.88 -3.30 5.65
N LEU A 20 -5.03 -2.35 5.27
CA LEU A 20 -3.62 -2.38 5.64
C LEU A 20 -3.42 -2.06 7.12
N THR A 21 -4.21 -1.16 7.68
CA THR A 21 -4.15 -0.80 9.10
C THR A 21 -4.67 -1.93 10.00
N GLU A 22 -5.54 -2.79 9.49
CA GLU A 22 -6.07 -3.92 10.23
C GLU A 22 -5.15 -5.16 10.24
N ASP A 23 -4.12 -5.18 9.41
CA ASP A 23 -3.22 -6.32 9.31
C ASP A 23 -2.18 -6.27 10.43
N SER A 24 -2.18 -7.28 11.31
CA SER A 24 -1.29 -7.31 12.47
C SER A 24 0.18 -7.45 12.10
N ASP A 25 0.50 -8.17 11.03
CA ASP A 25 1.90 -8.32 10.59
C ASP A 25 2.45 -6.99 10.08
N ILE A 26 1.67 -6.28 9.27
CA ILE A 26 2.05 -4.95 8.76
C ILE A 26 2.24 -3.98 9.93
N CYS A 27 1.29 -3.93 10.86
CA CYS A 27 1.38 -3.06 12.02
C CYS A 27 2.63 -3.36 12.86
N GLY A 28 2.89 -4.63 13.13
CA GLY A 28 4.05 -5.05 13.91
C GLY A 28 5.38 -4.66 13.25
N LEU A 29 5.48 -4.81 11.94
CA LEU A 29 6.68 -4.40 11.21
C LEU A 29 6.87 -2.88 11.26
N LEU A 30 5.82 -2.11 11.02
CA LEU A 30 5.90 -0.65 11.01
C LEU A 30 6.18 -0.08 12.40
N LEU A 31 5.56 -0.64 13.43
CA LEU A 31 5.79 -0.23 14.83
C LEU A 31 7.08 -0.80 15.39
N ASN A 32 7.67 -1.78 14.71
CA ASN A 32 8.89 -2.48 15.12
C ASN A 32 8.74 -3.16 16.49
N LYS A 33 7.59 -3.79 16.73
CA LYS A 33 7.32 -4.58 17.94
C LYS A 33 6.22 -5.60 17.68
N GLU A 34 6.29 -6.73 18.40
CA GLU A 34 5.30 -7.82 18.24
C GLU A 34 4.01 -7.52 19.00
N ASP A 35 4.12 -6.95 20.19
CA ASP A 35 2.97 -6.60 21.01
C ASP A 35 2.70 -5.10 20.91
N PHE A 36 1.52 -4.76 20.41
CA PHE A 36 1.10 -3.37 20.29
C PHE A 36 -0.39 -3.26 20.61
N THR A 37 -0.79 -2.06 21.03
CA THR A 37 -2.20 -1.78 21.35
C THR A 37 -2.96 -1.39 20.09
N GLU A 38 -4.28 -1.48 20.15
CA GLU A 38 -5.15 -1.00 19.10
C GLU A 38 -4.93 0.50 18.85
N ALA A 39 -4.71 1.27 19.90
CA ALA A 39 -4.42 2.70 19.77
C ALA A 39 -3.14 2.96 18.98
N GLU A 40 -2.10 2.15 19.21
CA GLU A 40 -0.85 2.27 18.44
C GLU A 40 -1.07 1.95 16.95
N ALA A 41 -1.82 0.89 16.65
CA ALA A 41 -2.16 0.55 15.27
C ALA A 41 -2.98 1.67 14.61
N ASN A 42 -3.96 2.22 15.32
CA ASN A 42 -4.80 3.31 14.81
C ASN A 42 -4.03 4.61 14.61
N GLY A 43 -2.84 4.74 15.15
CA GLY A 43 -1.95 5.87 14.92
C GLY A 43 -1.10 5.77 13.65
N LEU A 44 -1.13 4.63 12.93
CA LEU A 44 -0.32 4.44 11.74
C LEU A 44 -0.78 5.23 10.51
N PRO A 45 -2.10 5.39 10.25
CA PRO A 45 -2.53 6.24 9.13
C PRO A 45 -1.98 7.65 9.26
N TYR A 46 -1.40 8.14 8.15
CA TYR A 46 -0.76 9.45 8.05
C TYR A 46 0.48 9.66 8.92
N SER A 47 0.99 8.59 9.52
CA SER A 47 2.29 8.62 10.22
C SER A 47 3.28 7.64 9.60
N GLN A 48 2.84 6.42 9.23
CA GLN A 48 3.65 5.40 8.56
C GLN A 48 2.89 4.67 7.46
N ILE A 49 1.58 4.90 7.31
CA ILE A 49 0.76 4.41 6.20
C ILE A 49 0.10 5.63 5.55
N PHE A 50 0.42 5.88 4.28
CA PHE A 50 -0.04 7.07 3.57
C PHE A 50 -0.81 6.69 2.30
N PRO A 51 -1.99 7.30 2.07
CA PRO A 51 -2.75 7.10 0.83
C PRO A 51 -2.22 7.95 -0.34
N TYR A 52 -0.93 8.20 -0.37
CA TYR A 52 -0.17 8.88 -1.42
C TYR A 52 1.32 8.65 -1.13
N LEU A 53 2.16 8.84 -2.13
CA LEU A 53 3.60 8.71 -1.90
C LEU A 53 4.10 9.89 -1.06
N TYR A 54 4.61 9.56 0.11
CA TYR A 54 5.17 10.52 1.05
C TYR A 54 6.58 10.11 1.42
N ILE A 55 7.51 11.03 1.32
CA ILE A 55 8.90 10.80 1.72
C ILE A 55 9.23 11.77 2.85
N ASN A 56 9.50 11.19 4.03
CA ASN A 56 9.82 12.00 5.20
C ASN A 56 11.21 12.60 5.06
N THR A 57 11.30 13.94 5.03
CA THR A 57 12.57 14.68 4.91
C THR A 57 13.12 15.10 6.25
N GLN A 58 12.46 14.76 7.35
CA GLN A 58 12.90 15.14 8.70
C GLN A 58 13.97 14.20 9.25
N ALA A 59 14.63 14.63 10.33
CA ALA A 59 15.73 13.88 10.91
C ALA A 59 15.33 12.49 11.43
N GLU A 60 14.09 12.36 11.92
CA GLU A 60 13.57 11.08 12.41
C GLU A 60 12.87 10.34 11.25
N THR A 61 13.55 9.32 10.74
CA THR A 61 13.05 8.55 9.60
C THR A 61 12.58 7.17 10.05
N LYS A 62 11.48 6.71 9.44
CA LYS A 62 10.83 5.43 9.79
C LYS A 62 10.50 4.64 8.53
N THR A 63 10.29 3.33 8.72
CA THR A 63 9.72 2.49 7.67
C THR A 63 8.30 2.96 7.38
N CYS A 64 7.98 3.10 6.11
CA CYS A 64 6.67 3.57 5.68
C CYS A 64 6.09 2.69 4.59
N LEU A 65 4.77 2.68 4.54
CA LEU A 65 3.98 2.09 3.48
C LEU A 65 3.15 3.21 2.86
N CYS A 66 3.31 3.41 1.56
CA CYS A 66 2.53 4.40 0.82
C CYS A 66 1.78 3.70 -0.29
N PHE A 67 0.64 4.23 -0.68
CA PHE A 67 -0.07 3.71 -1.85
C PHE A 67 -0.75 4.85 -2.61
N GLU A 68 -0.98 4.61 -3.89
CA GLU A 68 -1.70 5.54 -4.75
C GLU A 68 -2.69 4.74 -5.60
N VAL A 69 -3.80 5.36 -5.93
CA VAL A 69 -4.83 4.76 -6.77
C VAL A 69 -5.03 5.66 -7.99
N ASP A 70 -4.89 5.08 -9.16
CA ASP A 70 -5.02 5.80 -10.42
C ASP A 70 -5.97 5.10 -11.37
N VAL A 71 -6.54 5.87 -12.28
CA VAL A 71 -7.19 5.38 -13.48
C VAL A 71 -6.34 5.89 -14.64
N PRO A 72 -5.35 5.08 -15.11
CA PRO A 72 -4.35 5.59 -16.06
C PRO A 72 -4.92 6.04 -17.39
N GLN A 73 -6.07 5.49 -17.77
CA GLN A 73 -6.72 5.82 -19.02
C GLN A 73 -8.22 5.87 -18.80
N ILE A 74 -8.84 6.97 -19.23
CA ILE A 74 -10.30 7.12 -19.13
C ILE A 74 -10.92 6.28 -20.25
N PRO A 75 -11.71 5.26 -19.91
CA PRO A 75 -12.25 4.34 -20.90
C PRO A 75 -13.45 4.95 -21.66
N THR A 76 -13.64 4.49 -22.89
CA THR A 76 -14.83 4.82 -23.68
C THR A 76 -15.96 3.82 -23.43
N GLY A 77 -15.63 2.62 -22.92
CA GLY A 77 -16.59 1.57 -22.59
C GLY A 77 -17.05 1.63 -21.12
N MET A 78 -17.64 0.53 -20.66
CA MET A 78 -18.20 0.45 -19.31
C MET A 78 -17.19 0.00 -18.25
N ILE A 79 -16.03 -0.50 -18.66
CA ILE A 79 -15.02 -1.03 -17.76
C ILE A 79 -13.78 -0.15 -17.83
N LYS A 80 -13.23 0.16 -16.66
CA LYS A 80 -11.95 0.86 -16.52
C LYS A 80 -11.00 0.01 -15.72
N ASP A 81 -9.71 0.17 -15.94
CA ASP A 81 -8.70 -0.46 -15.12
C ASP A 81 -8.28 0.49 -14.00
N MET A 82 -8.41 0.02 -12.76
CA MET A 82 -7.89 0.73 -11.61
C MET A 82 -6.47 0.24 -11.36
N LYS A 83 -5.57 1.18 -11.15
CA LYS A 83 -4.15 0.88 -10.86
C LYS A 83 -3.85 1.29 -9.42
N ILE A 84 -3.32 0.35 -8.65
CA ILE A 84 -2.87 0.61 -7.29
C ILE A 84 -1.37 0.44 -7.28
N THR A 85 -0.66 1.49 -6.88
CA THR A 85 0.78 1.43 -6.68
C THR A 85 1.06 1.50 -5.19
N ALA A 86 1.85 0.57 -4.67
CA ALA A 86 2.25 0.56 -3.27
C ALA A 86 3.76 0.66 -3.17
N TRP A 87 4.25 1.40 -2.20
CA TRP A 87 5.67 1.54 -1.90
C TRP A 87 5.91 1.12 -0.46
N ALA A 88 6.83 0.15 -0.29
CA ALA A 88 7.32 -0.26 1.02
C ALA A 88 8.76 0.17 1.11
N TYR A 89 9.10 1.09 2.01
CA TYR A 89 10.48 1.59 2.08
C TYR A 89 10.93 1.80 3.53
N SER A 90 12.25 1.64 3.72
CA SER A 90 12.89 1.82 5.02
C SER A 90 14.16 2.66 4.86
N PRO A 91 14.57 3.38 5.90
CA PRO A 91 15.89 4.00 5.92
C PRO A 91 16.97 2.93 5.76
N PHE A 92 18.10 3.28 5.15
CA PHE A 92 19.19 2.31 4.92
C PHE A 92 19.71 1.67 6.20
N ASP A 93 19.62 2.34 7.33
CA ASP A 93 20.07 1.81 8.62
C ASP A 93 19.04 0.90 9.31
N GLN A 94 17.87 0.69 8.68
CA GLN A 94 16.81 -0.16 9.22
C GLN A 94 16.44 -1.33 8.29
N MET A 95 17.42 -1.81 7.50
CA MET A 95 17.17 -2.90 6.56
C MET A 95 16.94 -4.27 7.23
N PRO A 96 17.70 -4.66 8.26
CA PRO A 96 17.49 -5.98 8.86
C PRO A 96 16.13 -6.09 9.56
N TYR A 97 15.44 -7.20 9.29
CA TYR A 97 14.20 -7.56 9.98
C TYR A 97 14.02 -9.07 9.87
N GLU A 98 13.61 -9.69 10.96
CA GLU A 98 13.37 -11.13 10.98
C GLU A 98 11.96 -11.42 11.49
N LYS A 99 11.24 -12.27 10.75
CA LYS A 99 9.96 -12.80 11.16
C LYS A 99 9.77 -14.16 10.53
N GLU A 100 9.34 -15.13 11.31
CA GLU A 100 9.10 -16.48 10.82
C GLU A 100 8.11 -16.46 9.66
N GLY A 101 8.45 -17.17 8.58
CA GLY A 101 7.62 -17.23 7.39
C GLY A 101 7.91 -16.14 6.36
N PHE A 102 8.88 -15.26 6.61
CA PHE A 102 9.25 -14.17 5.71
C PHE A 102 10.75 -14.13 5.50
N LEU A 103 11.18 -13.70 4.32
CA LEU A 103 12.60 -13.63 3.95
C LEU A 103 12.88 -12.31 3.23
N GLY A 104 14.07 -11.77 3.45
CA GLY A 104 14.57 -10.59 2.76
C GLY A 104 14.82 -9.42 3.70
N THR A 105 14.99 -8.24 3.12
CA THR A 105 15.13 -7.01 3.88
C THR A 105 13.77 -6.55 4.44
N ARG A 106 13.78 -5.58 5.32
CA ARG A 106 12.53 -5.04 5.88
C ARG A 106 11.53 -4.60 4.80
N PRO A 107 11.91 -3.83 3.76
CA PRO A 107 10.99 -3.51 2.68
C PRO A 107 10.52 -4.74 1.89
N ASP A 108 11.38 -5.74 1.68
CA ASP A 108 10.97 -6.97 1.00
C ASP A 108 9.87 -7.69 1.79
N ILE A 109 10.06 -7.80 3.10
CA ILE A 109 9.09 -8.46 3.99
C ILE A 109 7.79 -7.65 4.05
N LEU A 110 7.89 -6.33 4.15
CA LEU A 110 6.69 -5.48 4.13
C LEU A 110 5.92 -5.64 2.82
N ALA A 111 6.63 -5.67 1.68
CA ALA A 111 5.99 -5.91 0.38
C ALA A 111 5.29 -7.26 0.33
N ASP A 112 5.91 -8.31 0.87
CA ASP A 112 5.31 -9.64 0.97
C ASP A 112 4.03 -9.62 1.82
N MET A 113 4.05 -8.92 2.95
CA MET A 113 2.86 -8.76 3.79
C MET A 113 1.73 -8.04 3.06
N ILE A 114 2.06 -7.01 2.27
CA ILE A 114 1.08 -6.29 1.44
C ILE A 114 0.49 -7.24 0.41
N GLU A 115 1.33 -7.99 -0.29
CA GLU A 115 0.87 -8.94 -1.30
C GLU A 115 -0.07 -9.98 -0.68
N ARG A 116 0.30 -10.58 0.44
CA ARG A 116 -0.54 -11.58 1.11
C ARG A 116 -1.88 -11.01 1.55
N LYS A 117 -1.89 -9.75 2.02
CA LYS A 117 -3.13 -9.09 2.44
C LYS A 117 -4.05 -8.80 1.26
N LEU A 118 -3.49 -8.39 0.12
CA LEU A 118 -4.25 -7.96 -1.04
C LEU A 118 -4.47 -9.06 -2.08
N HIS A 119 -3.74 -10.18 -1.97
CA HIS A 119 -3.77 -11.25 -2.97
C HIS A 119 -5.19 -11.73 -3.24
N ALA A 120 -5.58 -11.75 -4.50
CA ALA A 120 -6.88 -12.21 -4.96
C ALA A 120 -8.06 -11.55 -4.23
N SER A 121 -7.87 -10.32 -3.70
CA SER A 121 -8.95 -9.61 -3.04
C SER A 121 -10.02 -9.24 -4.05
N SER A 122 -11.28 -9.54 -3.73
CA SER A 122 -12.44 -9.17 -4.53
C SER A 122 -13.20 -7.98 -3.97
N GLN A 123 -12.60 -7.26 -3.01
CA GLN A 123 -13.21 -6.06 -2.44
C GLN A 123 -13.11 -4.83 -3.34
N PHE A 124 -12.33 -4.95 -4.44
CA PHE A 124 -12.09 -3.87 -5.39
C PHE A 124 -12.63 -4.27 -6.77
N GLY A 125 -13.47 -3.43 -7.35
CA GLY A 125 -13.94 -3.59 -8.72
C GLY A 125 -14.73 -4.87 -8.97
N ILE A 126 -14.69 -5.32 -10.24
CA ILE A 126 -15.44 -6.50 -10.71
C ILE A 126 -14.56 -7.74 -10.85
N GLY A 127 -13.25 -7.61 -10.66
CA GLY A 127 -12.31 -8.71 -10.73
C GLY A 127 -11.49 -8.80 -9.46
N GLN A 128 -10.53 -9.72 -9.49
CA GLN A 128 -9.58 -9.85 -8.41
C GLN A 128 -8.41 -8.91 -8.61
N LEU A 129 -7.89 -8.38 -7.53
CA LEU A 129 -6.70 -7.54 -7.55
C LEU A 129 -5.51 -8.41 -7.97
N ARG A 130 -4.78 -7.97 -9.01
CA ARG A 130 -3.69 -8.74 -9.60
C ARG A 130 -2.38 -7.96 -9.51
N LEU A 131 -1.36 -8.59 -8.95
CA LEU A 131 -0.02 -8.02 -8.90
C LEU A 131 0.63 -8.09 -10.28
N GLU A 132 1.01 -6.93 -10.82
CA GLU A 132 1.63 -6.81 -12.14
C GLU A 132 3.15 -6.77 -12.06
N SER A 133 3.71 -6.09 -11.05
CA SER A 133 5.16 -5.94 -10.92
C SER A 133 5.58 -5.63 -9.50
N VAL A 134 6.81 -6.03 -9.18
CA VAL A 134 7.51 -5.64 -7.95
C VAL A 134 8.92 -5.25 -8.37
N THR A 135 9.31 -4.01 -8.08
CA THR A 135 10.63 -3.50 -8.46
C THR A 135 11.31 -2.82 -7.27
N SER A 136 12.63 -2.77 -7.30
CA SER A 136 13.39 -2.05 -6.29
C SER A 136 13.40 -0.55 -6.60
N SER A 137 13.54 0.26 -5.56
CA SER A 137 13.57 1.72 -5.69
C SER A 137 14.41 2.33 -4.57
N VAL A 138 15.19 3.35 -4.92
CA VAL A 138 15.86 4.19 -3.93
C VAL A 138 15.12 5.53 -3.94
N LEU A 139 14.62 5.92 -2.76
CA LEU A 139 13.82 7.13 -2.61
C LEU A 139 14.61 8.17 -1.84
N ASP A 140 14.75 9.37 -2.43
CA ASP A 140 15.41 10.51 -1.81
C ASP A 140 16.79 10.16 -1.23
N SER A 141 17.54 9.28 -1.89
CA SER A 141 18.88 8.80 -1.52
C SER A 141 19.05 8.26 -0.09
N ARG A 142 18.00 8.27 0.72
CA ARG A 142 18.03 7.83 2.13
C ARG A 142 17.23 6.57 2.40
N PHE A 143 16.37 6.19 1.47
CA PHE A 143 15.45 5.07 1.64
C PHE A 143 15.63 4.05 0.52
N TYR A 144 15.57 2.78 0.87
CA TYR A 144 15.47 1.69 -0.07
C TYR A 144 14.12 1.01 0.09
N GLY A 145 13.53 0.61 -1.02
CA GLY A 145 12.24 -0.04 -0.93
C GLY A 145 11.85 -0.83 -2.15
N ARG A 146 10.60 -1.27 -2.11
CA ARG A 146 9.92 -1.97 -3.20
C ARG A 146 8.75 -1.16 -3.67
N GLN A 147 8.56 -1.14 -4.98
CA GLN A 147 7.37 -0.57 -5.61
C GLN A 147 6.57 -1.72 -6.20
N MET A 148 5.29 -1.79 -5.86
CA MET A 148 4.38 -2.83 -6.31
C MET A 148 3.26 -2.20 -7.13
N VAL A 149 2.91 -2.82 -8.25
CA VAL A 149 1.80 -2.35 -9.07
C VAL A 149 0.76 -3.46 -9.15
N PHE A 150 -0.47 -3.10 -8.77
CA PHE A 150 -1.63 -3.98 -8.89
C PHE A 150 -2.63 -3.37 -9.87
N THR A 151 -3.39 -4.22 -10.54
CA THR A 151 -4.50 -3.78 -11.39
C THR A 151 -5.75 -4.57 -11.08
N VAL A 152 -6.90 -3.94 -11.31
CA VAL A 152 -8.20 -4.60 -11.21
C VAL A 152 -9.19 -3.87 -12.12
N PRO A 153 -9.97 -4.62 -12.94
CA PRO A 153 -11.03 -4.00 -13.72
C PRO A 153 -12.19 -3.59 -12.81
N ASP A 154 -12.85 -2.50 -13.16
CA ASP A 154 -13.99 -1.97 -12.41
C ASP A 154 -14.99 -1.37 -13.39
N PHE A 155 -16.23 -1.26 -12.98
CA PHE A 155 -17.25 -0.60 -13.78
C PHE A 155 -17.01 0.91 -13.83
N LYS A 156 -17.16 1.48 -15.02
CA LYS A 156 -17.12 2.92 -15.17
C LYS A 156 -18.40 3.51 -14.55
N THR A 157 -18.21 4.44 -13.62
CA THR A 157 -19.33 5.12 -12.99
C THR A 157 -19.98 6.09 -13.97
N LYS A 158 -21.31 6.11 -13.97
CA LYS A 158 -22.07 7.14 -14.70
C LYS A 158 -22.12 8.37 -13.82
N GLY A 159 -21.46 9.40 -14.27
CA GLY A 159 -21.42 10.69 -13.57
C GLY A 159 -22.73 11.45 -13.62
#